data_cf8f5f1d74795528a5ec6bdac96b84ff
#
_entry.id   cf8f5f1d74795528a5ec6bdac96b84ff
#
_cell.length_a   1.000
_cell.length_b   1.000
_cell.length_c   1.000
_cell.angle_alpha   90.00
_cell.angle_beta   90.00
_cell.angle_gamma   90.00
#
_symmetry.space_group_name_H-M   'P 1'
#
loop_
_entity.id
_entity.type
_entity.pdbx_description
1 polymer ?
#
loop_
_entity_poly.entity_id
_entity_poly.type
_entity_poly.pdbx_seq_one_letter_code
_entity_poly.pdbx_strand_id
1 'polypeptide(L)'
;MNSPSIFFNPLPAHQKISPAHFLPQSQHGKVYADVPLNFFNTVDALKSYVNELKNLGVNVLLILPHFLPDFSAYVVKDYEKPCPLFATWQNFADFMLYVKELGMDRMIDIPFNHASWQAENLKRQWFKNYEHNGIEAGADDEDADGNRVRINWGAYILDNADHELQNYWLERVIYPHVEKMHVNAIRIDAAWGLDPEGLKRIVKETRHRYKHVWFLAENLGMSKLIKLAESGIAAGADRFFNNIYWYSGGLYIPTDIYTLYKRSKALPTCTIYSSHDTLMPAMKSYARLRSNEIKGLNDKAIVRKFVEYEKLNSLNMIEPEVRKATVEMMKQDFALAALMSSDVMFAAGSEKGIFERIDVLKSGPAEFARGIDSDLPAFMKIILQIKFSDRLFNREGTVIPFGEWKADKRGIRGYVKSTPEGQHALIAVNNSSSETKTLRLPKRMLKSAICRIHLPGGNIETPTTSLPASINLDAGKILIITSEGALE
;
A
#
# COMPACT_ATOMS: atom_id res chain seq x y z
N MET A 1 29.61 2.79 -29.43
CA MET A 1 28.87 3.74 -28.59
C MET A 1 28.84 3.17 -27.21
N ASN A 2 29.52 3.81 -26.26
CA ASN A 2 29.71 3.29 -24.90
C ASN A 2 28.38 3.33 -24.14
N SER A 3 27.90 2.14 -23.72
CA SER A 3 26.78 2.04 -22.78
C SER A 3 27.15 2.76 -21.47
N PRO A 4 26.30 3.63 -20.92
CA PRO A 4 26.61 4.28 -19.67
C PRO A 4 26.74 3.24 -18.56
N SER A 5 27.93 3.20 -17.94
CA SER A 5 28.17 2.42 -16.72
C SER A 5 27.30 3.00 -15.60
N ILE A 6 26.44 2.18 -15.01
CA ILE A 6 25.64 2.55 -13.85
C ILE A 6 26.60 2.65 -12.66
N PHE A 7 26.92 3.89 -12.24
CA PHE A 7 27.74 4.13 -11.06
C PHE A 7 26.85 4.12 -9.82
N PHE A 8 27.13 3.21 -8.90
CA PHE A 8 26.59 3.24 -7.56
C PHE A 8 27.44 4.21 -6.72
N ASN A 9 26.86 5.31 -6.31
CA ASN A 9 27.52 6.15 -5.30
C ASN A 9 27.67 5.37 -4.00
N PRO A 10 28.86 5.39 -3.36
CA PRO A 10 29.04 4.70 -2.08
C PRO A 10 28.11 5.30 -1.03
N LEU A 11 27.43 4.43 -0.28
CA LEU A 11 26.68 4.84 0.89
C LEU A 11 27.63 5.44 1.93
N PRO A 12 27.23 6.51 2.65
CA PRO A 12 27.99 6.98 3.81
C PRO A 12 28.11 5.84 4.84
N ALA A 13 29.26 5.79 5.50
CA ALA A 13 29.60 4.76 6.49
C ALA A 13 28.47 4.60 7.52
N HIS A 14 28.12 3.37 7.83
CA HIS A 14 27.05 3.01 8.74
C HIS A 14 27.27 3.64 10.13
N GLN A 15 26.44 4.61 10.51
CA GLN A 15 26.26 4.93 11.93
C GLN A 15 25.46 3.78 12.54
N LYS A 16 26.03 3.12 13.57
CA LYS A 16 25.32 2.11 14.37
C LYS A 16 24.07 2.73 14.94
N ILE A 17 22.90 2.31 14.42
CA ILE A 17 21.61 2.70 14.98
C ILE A 17 21.37 1.78 16.18
N SER A 18 21.21 2.39 17.35
CA SER A 18 20.88 1.65 18.58
C SER A 18 19.54 0.91 18.39
N PRO A 19 19.43 -0.38 18.79
CA PRO A 19 18.24 -1.22 18.54
C PRO A 19 17.03 -0.90 19.44
N ALA A 20 16.81 0.36 19.79
CA ALA A 20 16.03 0.73 20.95
C ALA A 20 14.49 0.56 20.87
N HIS A 21 13.89 0.20 19.74
CA HIS A 21 12.43 -0.07 19.68
C HIS A 21 12.09 -1.07 18.58
N PHE A 22 12.48 -2.34 18.76
CA PHE A 22 11.99 -3.40 17.90
C PHE A 22 10.58 -3.80 18.33
N LEU A 23 9.62 -3.68 17.41
CA LEU A 23 8.34 -4.37 17.56
C LEU A 23 8.58 -5.89 17.63
N PRO A 24 7.75 -6.65 18.36
CA PRO A 24 7.84 -8.11 18.40
C PRO A 24 7.90 -8.70 16.98
N GLN A 25 8.65 -9.78 16.76
CA GLN A 25 8.80 -10.44 15.45
C GLN A 25 7.46 -10.79 14.77
N SER A 26 6.40 -11.02 15.55
CA SER A 26 5.04 -11.27 15.09
C SER A 26 4.40 -10.08 14.35
N GLN A 27 4.98 -8.89 14.44
CA GLN A 27 4.45 -7.67 13.82
C GLN A 27 5.13 -7.31 12.49
N HIS A 28 6.15 -8.05 12.07
CA HIS A 28 6.81 -7.83 10.79
C HIS A 28 6.12 -8.60 9.65
N GLY A 29 6.24 -8.08 8.42
CA GLY A 29 5.79 -8.79 7.22
C GLY A 29 4.27 -8.83 7.06
N LYS A 30 3.64 -7.65 7.03
CA LYS A 30 2.19 -7.55 6.79
C LYS A 30 1.88 -7.40 5.31
N VAL A 31 0.85 -8.12 4.88
CA VAL A 31 0.28 -8.03 3.53
C VAL A 31 -1.19 -7.65 3.69
N TYR A 32 -1.51 -6.44 3.28
CA TYR A 32 -2.84 -5.86 3.43
C TYR A 32 -3.62 -6.01 2.13
N ALA A 33 -4.88 -6.42 2.25
CA ALA A 33 -5.88 -6.15 1.24
C ALA A 33 -6.78 -5.01 1.72
N ASP A 34 -6.84 -3.96 0.92
CA ASP A 34 -7.68 -2.78 1.09
C ASP A 34 -9.05 -3.06 0.44
N VAL A 35 -10.09 -3.30 1.26
CA VAL A 35 -11.35 -3.89 0.83
C VAL A 35 -12.53 -2.93 0.98
N PRO A 36 -13.01 -2.36 -0.14
CA PRO A 36 -14.25 -1.58 -0.19
C PRO A 36 -15.46 -2.49 -0.02
N LEU A 37 -16.36 -2.15 0.91
CA LEU A 37 -17.53 -2.97 1.21
C LEU A 37 -18.63 -2.91 0.14
N ASN A 38 -18.68 -1.85 -0.64
CA ASN A 38 -19.62 -1.66 -1.75
C ASN A 38 -19.41 -2.64 -2.91
N PHE A 39 -18.31 -3.38 -2.94
CA PHE A 39 -18.07 -4.46 -3.91
C PHE A 39 -18.92 -5.71 -3.65
N PHE A 40 -19.58 -5.80 -2.49
CA PHE A 40 -20.27 -7.01 -2.07
C PHE A 40 -21.74 -6.75 -1.77
N ASN A 41 -22.63 -7.57 -2.34
CA ASN A 41 -24.05 -7.52 -2.02
C ASN A 41 -24.41 -8.27 -0.73
N THR A 42 -23.56 -9.19 -0.30
CA THR A 42 -23.80 -10.05 0.87
C THR A 42 -22.50 -10.28 1.67
N VAL A 43 -22.67 -10.55 2.96
CA VAL A 43 -21.55 -10.93 3.83
C VAL A 43 -20.91 -12.25 3.37
N ASP A 44 -21.69 -13.17 2.82
CA ASP A 44 -21.15 -14.45 2.32
C ASP A 44 -20.27 -14.27 1.07
N ALA A 45 -20.62 -13.36 0.17
CA ALA A 45 -19.76 -13.00 -0.96
C ALA A 45 -18.44 -12.37 -0.45
N LEU A 46 -18.50 -11.51 0.57
CA LEU A 46 -17.32 -10.95 1.21
C LEU A 46 -16.47 -12.04 1.90
N LYS A 47 -17.08 -13.00 2.63
CA LYS A 47 -16.38 -14.13 3.23
C LYS A 47 -15.67 -15.00 2.18
N SER A 48 -16.34 -15.28 1.07
CA SER A 48 -15.72 -16.03 -0.05
C SER A 48 -14.48 -15.33 -0.56
N TYR A 49 -14.57 -14.03 -0.77
CA TYR A 49 -13.42 -13.23 -1.22
C TYR A 49 -12.29 -13.18 -0.18
N VAL A 50 -12.60 -13.08 1.09
CA VAL A 50 -11.59 -13.13 2.17
C VAL A 50 -10.83 -14.47 2.16
N ASN A 51 -11.49 -15.58 1.84
CA ASN A 51 -10.80 -16.87 1.66
C ASN A 51 -9.83 -16.85 0.47
N GLU A 52 -10.23 -16.25 -0.66
CA GLU A 52 -9.32 -16.06 -1.80
C GLU A 52 -8.08 -15.26 -1.40
N LEU A 53 -8.27 -14.15 -0.70
CA LEU A 53 -7.19 -13.31 -0.17
C LEU A 53 -6.27 -14.07 0.81
N LYS A 54 -6.86 -14.85 1.73
CA LYS A 54 -6.09 -15.69 2.64
C LYS A 54 -5.25 -16.72 1.90
N ASN A 55 -5.82 -17.38 0.90
CA ASN A 55 -5.12 -18.35 0.06
C ASN A 55 -4.00 -17.70 -0.79
N LEU A 56 -4.16 -16.44 -1.14
CA LEU A 56 -3.15 -15.65 -1.82
C LEU A 56 -1.94 -15.34 -0.92
N GLY A 57 -2.15 -15.24 0.39
CA GLY A 57 -1.12 -14.90 1.38
C GLY A 57 -1.36 -13.58 2.13
N VAL A 58 -2.54 -12.98 1.98
CA VAL A 58 -2.94 -11.81 2.78
C VAL A 58 -3.06 -12.21 4.25
N ASN A 59 -2.50 -11.41 5.13
CA ASN A 59 -2.57 -11.63 6.58
C ASN A 59 -3.15 -10.44 7.37
N VAL A 60 -3.50 -9.34 6.68
CA VAL A 60 -4.25 -8.22 7.25
C VAL A 60 -5.43 -7.89 6.33
N LEU A 61 -6.64 -8.03 6.84
CA LEU A 61 -7.83 -7.54 6.17
C LEU A 61 -8.06 -6.10 6.61
N LEU A 62 -7.86 -5.14 5.73
CA LEU A 62 -8.20 -3.73 5.94
C LEU A 62 -9.59 -3.48 5.36
N ILE A 63 -10.57 -3.31 6.22
CA ILE A 63 -11.94 -2.94 5.85
C ILE A 63 -12.04 -1.42 5.81
N LEU A 64 -12.42 -0.88 4.65
CA LEU A 64 -12.73 0.54 4.51
C LEU A 64 -13.91 0.93 5.42
N PRO A 65 -14.20 2.22 5.63
CA PRO A 65 -15.16 2.64 6.64
C PRO A 65 -16.47 1.87 6.55
N HIS A 66 -16.83 1.21 7.63
CA HIS A 66 -17.93 0.24 7.74
C HIS A 66 -19.10 0.78 8.57
N PHE A 67 -19.06 2.06 8.86
CA PHE A 67 -20.11 2.81 9.55
C PHE A 67 -21.25 3.17 8.58
N LEU A 68 -22.37 3.63 9.13
CA LEU A 68 -23.47 4.14 8.29
C LEU A 68 -23.01 5.37 7.53
N PRO A 69 -22.90 5.32 6.20
CA PRO A 69 -22.47 6.44 5.40
C PRO A 69 -23.62 7.42 5.14
N ASP A 70 -23.27 8.66 4.78
CA ASP A 70 -24.20 9.57 4.13
C ASP A 70 -24.32 9.18 2.65
N PHE A 71 -23.34 9.57 1.82
CA PHE A 71 -23.28 9.19 0.40
C PHE A 71 -21.97 8.48 0.02
N SER A 72 -20.98 8.51 0.89
CA SER A 72 -19.68 7.83 0.72
C SER A 72 -19.26 7.15 2.01
N ALA A 73 -18.53 6.05 1.91
CA ALA A 73 -17.98 5.36 3.07
C ALA A 73 -17.16 6.29 3.98
N TYR A 74 -16.46 7.26 3.41
CA TYR A 74 -15.66 8.24 4.15
C TYR A 74 -16.47 9.45 4.65
N VAL A 75 -17.72 9.64 4.23
CA VAL A 75 -18.61 10.67 4.74
C VAL A 75 -19.58 10.01 5.71
N VAL A 76 -19.09 9.72 6.90
CA VAL A 76 -19.84 8.95 7.90
C VAL A 76 -20.98 9.81 8.47
N LYS A 77 -22.20 9.23 8.43
CA LYS A 77 -23.40 9.81 9.01
C LYS A 77 -23.65 9.36 10.45
N ASP A 78 -23.31 8.10 10.75
CA ASP A 78 -23.50 7.56 12.10
C ASP A 78 -22.41 6.53 12.42
N TYR A 79 -21.52 6.87 13.35
CA TYR A 79 -20.45 5.97 13.80
C TYR A 79 -20.92 4.86 14.74
N GLU A 80 -22.16 4.94 15.22
CA GLU A 80 -22.74 3.94 16.13
C GLU A 80 -23.67 2.96 15.40
N LYS A 81 -23.80 3.09 14.07
CA LYS A 81 -24.51 2.14 13.20
C LYS A 81 -23.59 1.57 12.12
N PRO A 82 -23.68 0.27 11.84
CA PRO A 82 -22.93 -0.33 10.75
C PRO A 82 -23.49 0.06 9.38
N CYS A 83 -22.67 -0.07 8.35
CA CYS A 83 -23.11 0.08 6.97
C CYS A 83 -24.18 -0.98 6.59
N PRO A 84 -24.98 -0.74 5.55
CA PRO A 84 -26.10 -1.63 5.16
C PRO A 84 -25.68 -3.08 4.89
N LEU A 85 -24.47 -3.34 4.43
CA LEU A 85 -23.99 -4.70 4.15
C LEU A 85 -24.08 -5.62 5.40
N PHE A 86 -23.77 -5.08 6.58
CA PHE A 86 -23.83 -5.85 7.81
C PHE A 86 -25.16 -5.79 8.53
N ALA A 87 -25.94 -4.73 8.33
CA ALA A 87 -27.22 -4.45 8.97
C ALA A 87 -27.15 -4.29 10.51
N THR A 88 -26.37 -5.08 11.20
CA THR A 88 -26.19 -5.03 12.67
C THR A 88 -24.73 -5.16 13.07
N TRP A 89 -24.37 -4.62 14.24
CA TRP A 89 -23.02 -4.82 14.81
C TRP A 89 -22.74 -6.29 15.15
N GLN A 90 -23.76 -7.10 15.42
CA GLN A 90 -23.55 -8.54 15.62
C GLN A 90 -23.07 -9.22 14.34
N ASN A 91 -23.69 -8.93 13.19
CA ASN A 91 -23.25 -9.48 11.91
C ASN A 91 -21.82 -9.05 11.55
N PHE A 92 -21.45 -7.81 11.88
CA PHE A 92 -20.07 -7.35 11.71
C PHE A 92 -19.10 -8.07 12.65
N ALA A 93 -19.48 -8.25 13.92
CA ALA A 93 -18.68 -9.00 14.88
C ALA A 93 -18.48 -10.47 14.46
N ASP A 94 -19.54 -11.12 13.98
CA ASP A 94 -19.49 -12.51 13.48
C ASP A 94 -18.57 -12.61 12.25
N PHE A 95 -18.62 -11.62 11.36
CA PHE A 95 -17.71 -11.53 10.23
C PHE A 95 -16.24 -11.34 10.70
N MET A 96 -15.97 -10.45 11.64
CA MET A 96 -14.62 -10.22 12.16
C MET A 96 -14.10 -11.43 12.96
N LEU A 97 -14.98 -12.16 13.65
CA LEU A 97 -14.62 -13.42 14.28
C LEU A 97 -14.20 -14.47 13.22
N TYR A 98 -14.96 -14.58 12.13
CA TYR A 98 -14.60 -15.44 11.00
C TYR A 98 -13.20 -15.09 10.44
N VAL A 99 -12.90 -13.82 10.25
CA VAL A 99 -11.56 -13.35 9.78
C VAL A 99 -10.46 -13.72 10.79
N LYS A 100 -10.77 -13.63 12.10
CA LYS A 100 -9.87 -14.06 13.18
C LYS A 100 -9.57 -15.56 13.11
N GLU A 101 -10.58 -16.39 12.87
CA GLU A 101 -10.44 -17.84 12.74
C GLU A 101 -9.57 -18.24 11.55
N LEU A 102 -9.54 -17.43 10.49
CA LEU A 102 -8.60 -17.58 9.40
C LEU A 102 -7.16 -17.17 9.76
N GLY A 103 -6.92 -16.69 10.99
CA GLY A 103 -5.60 -16.23 11.44
C GLY A 103 -5.14 -14.93 10.78
N MET A 104 -6.06 -14.05 10.40
CA MET A 104 -5.77 -12.73 9.82
C MET A 104 -5.94 -11.62 10.85
N ASP A 105 -5.14 -10.56 10.74
CA ASP A 105 -5.41 -9.32 11.46
C ASP A 105 -6.65 -8.62 10.89
N ARG A 106 -7.42 -8.01 11.76
CA ARG A 106 -8.71 -7.35 11.50
C ARG A 106 -8.52 -5.87 11.68
N MET A 107 -8.20 -5.19 10.59
CA MET A 107 -8.00 -3.76 10.56
C MET A 107 -9.26 -3.06 10.07
N ILE A 108 -9.66 -2.03 10.79
CA ILE A 108 -10.72 -1.13 10.37
C ILE A 108 -10.13 0.24 10.04
N ASP A 109 -10.77 0.92 9.10
CA ASP A 109 -10.46 2.28 8.73
C ASP A 109 -11.41 3.25 9.42
N ILE A 110 -10.86 4.26 10.09
CA ILE A 110 -11.66 5.24 10.82
C ILE A 110 -11.32 6.65 10.32
N PRO A 111 -12.26 7.35 9.68
CA PRO A 111 -12.10 8.76 9.31
C PRO A 111 -12.30 9.67 10.54
N PHE A 112 -11.24 9.83 11.34
CA PHE A 112 -11.25 10.73 12.50
C PHE A 112 -11.24 12.21 12.12
N ASN A 113 -10.74 12.52 10.93
CA ASN A 113 -10.49 13.90 10.51
C ASN A 113 -11.75 14.65 10.09
N HIS A 114 -12.74 13.94 9.58
CA HIS A 114 -13.95 14.54 8.99
C HIS A 114 -15.15 13.61 9.09
N ALA A 115 -16.35 14.19 8.97
CA ALA A 115 -17.61 13.46 8.97
C ALA A 115 -18.66 14.19 8.14
N SER A 116 -19.82 13.57 7.92
CA SER A 116 -21.00 14.27 7.39
C SER A 116 -21.38 15.44 8.31
N TRP A 117 -21.76 16.57 7.72
CA TRP A 117 -22.36 17.65 8.49
C TRP A 117 -23.65 17.22 9.19
N GLN A 118 -24.32 16.19 8.68
CA GLN A 118 -25.54 15.61 9.25
C GLN A 118 -25.27 14.44 10.20
N ALA A 119 -24.02 14.26 10.64
CA ALA A 119 -23.68 13.16 11.54
C ALA A 119 -24.56 13.18 12.81
N GLU A 120 -25.24 12.04 13.06
CA GLU A 120 -26.30 11.95 14.08
C GLU A 120 -25.73 11.96 15.50
N ASN A 121 -24.56 11.34 15.71
CA ASN A 121 -23.95 11.14 17.03
C ASN A 121 -22.78 12.10 17.32
N LEU A 122 -22.53 13.06 16.44
CA LEU A 122 -21.52 14.08 16.65
C LEU A 122 -22.15 15.41 17.03
N LYS A 123 -21.62 16.02 18.09
CA LYS A 123 -22.04 17.35 18.50
C LYS A 123 -21.56 18.39 17.50
N ARG A 124 -22.37 19.40 17.20
CA ARG A 124 -22.01 20.48 16.26
C ARG A 124 -20.71 21.20 16.64
N GLN A 125 -20.51 21.43 17.94
CA GLN A 125 -19.31 22.07 18.47
C GLN A 125 -18.02 21.28 18.25
N TRP A 126 -18.11 20.00 17.86
CA TRP A 126 -16.95 19.18 17.52
C TRP A 126 -16.45 19.41 16.08
N PHE A 127 -17.20 20.14 15.26
CA PHE A 127 -16.75 20.54 13.94
C PHE A 127 -15.99 21.86 14.01
N LYS A 128 -14.85 21.94 13.35
CA LYS A 128 -14.07 23.19 13.31
C LYS A 128 -14.91 24.33 12.71
N ASN A 129 -14.86 25.48 13.35
CA ASN A 129 -15.59 26.69 12.92
C ASN A 129 -17.12 26.46 12.77
N TYR A 130 -17.71 25.67 13.66
CA TYR A 130 -19.12 25.27 13.58
C TYR A 130 -20.10 26.46 13.62
N GLU A 131 -19.71 27.56 14.30
CA GLU A 131 -20.51 28.79 14.38
C GLU A 131 -20.65 29.49 13.02
N HIS A 132 -19.76 29.19 12.06
CA HIS A 132 -19.73 29.75 10.70
C HIS A 132 -19.87 28.63 9.64
N ASN A 133 -20.79 27.70 9.85
CA ASN A 133 -21.15 26.61 8.95
C ASN A 133 -20.03 25.54 8.76
N GLY A 134 -19.04 25.52 9.63
CA GLY A 134 -17.99 24.50 9.57
C GLY A 134 -16.91 24.76 8.51
N ILE A 135 -15.91 23.91 8.50
CA ILE A 135 -14.86 23.89 7.47
C ILE A 135 -15.03 22.62 6.63
N GLU A 136 -15.26 22.78 5.34
CA GLU A 136 -15.35 21.66 4.42
C GLU A 136 -14.01 20.93 4.29
N ALA A 137 -14.05 19.61 4.40
CA ALA A 137 -12.91 18.73 4.17
C ALA A 137 -12.62 18.60 2.68
N GLY A 138 -11.36 18.57 2.33
CA GLY A 138 -10.95 18.44 0.94
C GLY A 138 -9.44 18.53 0.78
N ALA A 139 -8.95 18.31 -0.41
CA ALA A 139 -7.55 18.41 -0.77
C ALA A 139 -7.36 19.24 -2.04
N ASP A 140 -6.23 19.93 -2.11
CA ASP A 140 -5.78 20.52 -3.36
C ASP A 140 -5.21 19.41 -4.25
N ASP A 141 -5.68 19.38 -5.50
CA ASP A 141 -5.34 18.35 -6.47
C ASP A 141 -5.28 18.98 -7.88
N GLU A 142 -4.99 18.18 -8.90
CA GLU A 142 -5.08 18.59 -10.30
C GLU A 142 -6.29 17.92 -10.94
N ASP A 143 -7.00 18.68 -11.79
CA ASP A 143 -8.04 18.10 -12.66
C ASP A 143 -7.39 17.34 -13.85
N ALA A 144 -8.21 16.77 -14.72
CA ALA A 144 -7.73 16.05 -15.90
C ALA A 144 -7.06 16.96 -16.96
N ASP A 145 -7.18 18.27 -16.84
CA ASP A 145 -6.54 19.27 -17.70
C ASP A 145 -5.26 19.86 -17.08
N GLY A 146 -4.90 19.37 -15.87
CA GLY A 146 -3.71 19.81 -15.13
C GLY A 146 -3.90 21.12 -14.36
N ASN A 147 -5.13 21.62 -14.24
CA ASN A 147 -5.41 22.81 -13.44
C ASN A 147 -5.47 22.45 -11.95
N ARG A 148 -4.92 23.31 -11.10
CA ARG A 148 -5.12 23.18 -9.66
C ARG A 148 -6.57 23.41 -9.31
N VAL A 149 -7.15 22.43 -8.62
CA VAL A 149 -8.53 22.46 -8.15
C VAL A 149 -8.59 22.01 -6.70
N ARG A 150 -9.50 22.60 -5.93
CA ARG A 150 -9.81 22.04 -4.63
C ARG A 150 -10.91 20.99 -4.79
N ILE A 151 -10.58 19.76 -4.44
CA ILE A 151 -11.56 18.68 -4.37
C ILE A 151 -12.20 18.71 -2.99
N ASN A 152 -13.48 19.04 -2.96
CA ASN A 152 -14.31 18.94 -1.77
C ASN A 152 -14.81 17.50 -1.61
N TRP A 153 -14.62 16.92 -0.42
CA TRP A 153 -15.03 15.53 -0.13
C TRP A 153 -16.50 15.44 0.29
N GLY A 154 -17.20 16.57 0.40
CA GLY A 154 -18.57 16.62 0.88
C GLY A 154 -18.71 16.33 2.38
N ALA A 155 -17.63 16.43 3.11
CA ALA A 155 -17.56 16.24 4.55
C ALA A 155 -17.02 17.49 5.24
N TYR A 156 -17.07 17.53 6.56
CA TYR A 156 -16.64 18.66 7.37
C TYR A 156 -15.59 18.25 8.39
N ILE A 157 -14.58 19.10 8.59
CA ILE A 157 -13.44 18.83 9.44
C ILE A 157 -13.85 18.83 10.91
N LEU A 158 -13.43 17.80 11.64
CA LEU A 158 -13.62 17.65 13.08
C LEU A 158 -12.46 18.27 13.87
N ASP A 159 -12.75 18.83 15.03
CA ASP A 159 -11.74 19.38 15.94
C ASP A 159 -11.21 18.30 16.89
N ASN A 160 -10.24 17.53 16.43
CA ASN A 160 -9.63 16.47 17.23
C ASN A 160 -8.73 16.96 18.40
N ALA A 161 -8.63 18.28 18.63
CA ALA A 161 -8.10 18.85 19.86
C ALA A 161 -9.13 18.82 21.00
N ASP A 162 -10.43 18.70 20.67
CA ASP A 162 -11.50 18.63 21.65
C ASP A 162 -11.47 17.32 22.45
N HIS A 163 -11.37 17.41 23.78
CA HIS A 163 -11.27 16.26 24.67
C HIS A 163 -12.56 15.41 24.74
N GLU A 164 -13.74 16.02 24.58
CA GLU A 164 -15.00 15.27 24.52
C GLU A 164 -15.10 14.43 23.26
N LEU A 165 -14.69 14.99 22.11
CA LEU A 165 -14.62 14.24 20.87
C LEU A 165 -13.61 13.09 20.97
N GLN A 166 -12.45 13.31 21.60
CA GLN A 166 -11.47 12.23 21.84
C GLN A 166 -12.06 11.13 22.73
N ASN A 167 -12.81 11.48 23.77
CA ASN A 167 -13.53 10.50 24.61
C ASN A 167 -14.58 9.73 23.81
N TYR A 168 -15.33 10.41 22.95
CA TYR A 168 -16.27 9.77 22.03
C TYR A 168 -15.58 8.73 21.15
N TRP A 169 -14.44 9.08 20.52
CA TRP A 169 -13.67 8.14 19.73
C TRP A 169 -13.25 6.90 20.54
N LEU A 170 -12.79 7.09 21.76
CA LEU A 170 -12.35 6.00 22.61
C LEU A 170 -13.53 5.13 23.05
N GLU A 171 -14.55 5.72 23.66
CA GLU A 171 -15.60 5.00 24.39
C GLU A 171 -16.72 4.49 23.49
N ARG A 172 -17.05 5.23 22.43
CA ARG A 172 -18.19 4.89 21.56
C ARG A 172 -17.76 4.18 20.27
N VAL A 173 -16.53 4.40 19.82
CA VAL A 173 -16.05 3.84 18.56
C VAL A 173 -14.97 2.75 18.82
N ILE A 174 -13.81 3.12 19.35
CA ILE A 174 -12.66 2.20 19.41
C ILE A 174 -12.91 1.03 20.37
N TYR A 175 -13.26 1.31 21.63
CA TYR A 175 -13.41 0.27 22.64
C TYR A 175 -14.46 -0.78 22.27
N PRO A 176 -15.67 -0.43 21.80
CA PRO A 176 -16.63 -1.43 21.34
C PRO A 176 -16.12 -2.31 20.20
N HIS A 177 -15.37 -1.73 19.23
CA HIS A 177 -14.82 -2.49 18.12
C HIS A 177 -13.75 -3.49 18.58
N VAL A 178 -12.91 -3.11 19.53
CA VAL A 178 -11.89 -4.02 20.08
C VAL A 178 -12.52 -5.11 20.96
N GLU A 179 -13.40 -4.72 21.88
CA GLU A 179 -13.96 -5.64 22.89
C GLU A 179 -14.99 -6.62 22.32
N LYS A 180 -15.89 -6.09 21.47
CA LYS A 180 -17.06 -6.85 21.02
C LYS A 180 -16.95 -7.34 19.58
N MET A 181 -16.16 -6.65 18.75
CA MET A 181 -16.07 -6.92 17.32
C MET A 181 -14.70 -7.47 16.90
N HIS A 182 -13.88 -7.89 17.85
CA HIS A 182 -12.60 -8.57 17.61
C HIS A 182 -11.58 -7.79 16.76
N VAL A 183 -11.72 -6.48 16.65
CA VAL A 183 -10.75 -5.61 15.93
C VAL A 183 -9.42 -5.60 16.70
N ASN A 184 -8.31 -5.71 16.00
CA ASN A 184 -6.98 -5.64 16.59
C ASN A 184 -6.03 -4.68 15.87
N ALA A 185 -6.53 -3.98 14.86
CA ALA A 185 -5.75 -2.98 14.15
C ALA A 185 -6.65 -1.83 13.65
N ILE A 186 -6.10 -0.63 13.60
CA ILE A 186 -6.83 0.57 13.17
C ILE A 186 -5.96 1.33 12.16
N ARG A 187 -6.50 1.58 10.96
CA ARG A 187 -5.98 2.57 10.04
C ARG A 187 -6.57 3.92 10.42
N ILE A 188 -5.70 4.90 10.54
CA ILE A 188 -6.08 6.29 10.81
C ILE A 188 -6.10 7.00 9.47
N ASP A 189 -7.32 7.24 8.98
CA ASP A 189 -7.55 7.99 7.74
C ASP A 189 -7.10 9.43 7.88
N ALA A 190 -6.49 9.98 6.83
CA ALA A 190 -6.00 11.35 6.76
C ALA A 190 -5.24 11.81 8.02
N ALA A 191 -4.38 10.95 8.58
CA ALA A 191 -3.66 11.20 9.84
C ALA A 191 -2.90 12.53 9.85
N TRP A 192 -2.49 13.01 8.69
CA TRP A 192 -1.82 14.30 8.50
C TRP A 192 -2.70 15.52 8.80
N GLY A 193 -4.01 15.35 8.79
CA GLY A 193 -4.99 16.40 9.08
C GLY A 193 -5.43 16.49 10.55
N LEU A 194 -5.02 15.50 11.36
CA LEU A 194 -5.40 15.42 12.77
C LEU A 194 -4.53 16.32 13.66
N ASP A 195 -5.10 16.71 14.81
CA ASP A 195 -4.30 17.28 15.90
C ASP A 195 -3.33 16.23 16.44
N PRO A 196 -2.00 16.48 16.45
CA PRO A 196 -1.03 15.47 16.86
C PRO A 196 -1.17 15.02 18.32
N GLU A 197 -1.53 15.93 19.24
CA GLU A 197 -1.68 15.58 20.66
C GLU A 197 -2.98 14.83 20.91
N GLY A 198 -4.08 15.18 20.19
CA GLY A 198 -5.32 14.42 20.22
C GLY A 198 -5.13 12.99 19.71
N LEU A 199 -4.45 12.84 18.58
CA LEU A 199 -4.10 11.51 18.04
C LEU A 199 -3.23 10.70 19.01
N LYS A 200 -2.22 11.33 19.59
CA LYS A 200 -1.32 10.71 20.58
C LYS A 200 -2.10 10.22 21.81
N ARG A 201 -3.06 10.99 22.30
CA ARG A 201 -3.91 10.59 23.41
C ARG A 201 -4.77 9.38 23.03
N ILE A 202 -5.45 9.39 21.88
CA ILE A 202 -6.27 8.27 21.40
C ILE A 202 -5.45 6.98 21.33
N VAL A 203 -4.27 7.03 20.71
CA VAL A 203 -3.36 5.88 20.58
C VAL A 203 -2.89 5.39 21.95
N LYS A 204 -2.47 6.30 22.83
CA LYS A 204 -1.96 5.97 24.17
C LYS A 204 -3.03 5.31 25.04
N GLU A 205 -4.23 5.90 25.11
CA GLU A 205 -5.33 5.37 25.92
C GLU A 205 -5.83 4.01 25.41
N THR A 206 -5.90 3.86 24.07
CA THR A 206 -6.25 2.56 23.46
C THR A 206 -5.24 1.49 23.84
N ARG A 207 -3.93 1.77 23.75
CA ARG A 207 -2.88 0.80 24.10
C ARG A 207 -2.77 0.53 25.59
N HIS A 208 -3.06 1.52 26.42
CA HIS A 208 -3.11 1.31 27.87
C HIS A 208 -4.14 0.24 28.22
N ARG A 209 -5.31 0.27 27.57
CA ARG A 209 -6.39 -0.66 27.77
C ARG A 209 -6.21 -1.96 26.97
N TYR A 210 -5.72 -1.90 25.73
CA TYR A 210 -5.58 -3.03 24.81
C TYR A 210 -4.20 -3.08 24.18
N LYS A 211 -3.24 -3.71 24.83
CA LYS A 211 -1.83 -3.78 24.42
C LYS A 211 -1.59 -4.44 23.06
N HIS A 212 -2.55 -5.23 22.57
CA HIS A 212 -2.47 -5.96 21.30
C HIS A 212 -2.96 -5.14 20.09
N VAL A 213 -3.58 -3.98 20.34
CA VAL A 213 -4.06 -3.11 19.24
C VAL A 213 -2.92 -2.28 18.69
N TRP A 214 -2.81 -2.26 17.36
CA TRP A 214 -1.79 -1.51 16.64
C TRP A 214 -2.40 -0.58 15.58
N PHE A 215 -1.64 0.44 15.19
CA PHE A 215 -2.11 1.55 14.38
C PHE A 215 -1.27 1.72 13.13
N LEU A 216 -1.95 1.90 11.99
CA LEU A 216 -1.38 2.31 10.71
C LEU A 216 -1.84 3.73 10.40
N ALA A 217 -0.91 4.68 10.30
CA ALA A 217 -1.22 6.05 9.93
C ALA A 217 -1.20 6.23 8.40
N GLU A 218 -2.25 6.82 7.86
CA GLU A 218 -2.25 7.22 6.47
C GLU A 218 -1.45 8.51 6.27
N ASN A 219 -0.45 8.41 5.40
CA ASN A 219 0.44 9.50 5.03
C ASN A 219 0.54 9.59 3.51
N LEU A 220 -0.49 10.08 2.84
CA LEU A 220 -0.47 10.29 1.40
C LEU A 220 0.07 11.68 1.07
N GLY A 221 1.04 11.75 0.15
CA GLY A 221 1.63 12.99 -0.34
C GLY A 221 3.12 13.18 0.01
N MET A 222 3.95 13.30 -1.03
CA MET A 222 5.43 13.32 -0.92
C MET A 222 5.98 14.48 -0.09
N SER A 223 5.50 15.70 -0.29
CA SER A 223 5.99 16.88 0.44
C SER A 223 5.72 16.84 1.94
N LYS A 224 4.77 16.03 2.36
CA LYS A 224 4.32 15.88 3.75
C LYS A 224 4.83 14.59 4.39
N LEU A 225 5.32 13.64 3.59
CA LEU A 225 5.66 12.29 4.05
C LEU A 225 6.59 12.29 5.28
N ILE A 226 7.66 13.08 5.24
CA ILE A 226 8.64 13.14 6.33
C ILE A 226 8.01 13.76 7.58
N LYS A 227 7.34 14.89 7.41
CA LYS A 227 6.67 15.59 8.52
C LYS A 227 5.57 14.73 9.13
N LEU A 228 4.83 14.02 8.29
CA LEU A 228 3.76 13.11 8.70
C LEU A 228 4.31 11.86 9.39
N ALA A 229 5.41 11.29 8.89
CA ALA A 229 6.08 10.18 9.55
C ALA A 229 6.57 10.59 10.94
N GLU A 230 7.14 11.80 11.09
CA GLU A 230 7.57 12.33 12.37
C GLU A 230 6.38 12.55 13.33
N SER A 231 5.29 13.15 12.87
CA SER A 231 4.08 13.35 13.68
C SER A 231 3.39 12.01 14.02
N GLY A 232 3.30 11.07 13.10
CA GLY A 232 2.75 9.75 13.32
C GLY A 232 3.56 8.94 14.33
N ILE A 233 4.89 9.02 14.26
CA ILE A 233 5.79 8.40 15.25
C ILE A 233 5.62 9.07 16.61
N ALA A 234 5.55 10.39 16.66
CA ALA A 234 5.32 11.13 17.88
C ALA A 234 3.95 10.81 18.50
N ALA A 235 2.94 10.59 17.67
CA ALA A 235 1.62 10.12 18.10
C ALA A 235 1.61 8.65 18.53
N GLY A 236 2.65 7.86 18.21
CA GLY A 236 2.77 6.47 18.58
C GLY A 236 2.15 5.48 17.59
N ALA A 237 1.92 5.85 16.32
CA ALA A 237 1.58 4.89 15.28
C ALA A 237 2.68 3.83 15.13
N ASP A 238 2.29 2.58 14.87
CA ASP A 238 3.23 1.46 14.71
C ASP A 238 3.78 1.38 13.31
N ARG A 239 2.98 1.83 12.33
CA ARG A 239 3.25 1.69 10.90
C ARG A 239 2.71 2.90 10.16
N PHE A 240 3.25 3.15 8.97
CA PHE A 240 2.76 4.19 8.07
C PHE A 240 3.07 3.84 6.61
N PHE A 241 2.35 4.46 5.68
CA PHE A 241 2.60 4.27 4.27
C PHE A 241 3.87 4.99 3.83
N ASN A 242 4.64 4.39 2.96
CA ASN A 242 5.81 5.05 2.38
C ASN A 242 5.54 5.69 1.01
N ASN A 243 4.45 5.39 0.37
CA ASN A 243 3.98 5.95 -0.92
C ASN A 243 4.97 5.90 -2.09
N ILE A 244 6.13 5.28 -1.89
CA ILE A 244 7.27 5.36 -2.80
C ILE A 244 6.94 4.76 -4.14
N TYR A 245 6.23 3.65 -4.14
CA TYR A 245 5.89 2.96 -5.36
C TYR A 245 4.75 3.67 -6.13
N TRP A 246 3.86 4.34 -5.43
CA TRP A 246 2.77 5.10 -6.04
C TRP A 246 3.31 6.22 -6.95
N TYR A 247 4.35 6.91 -6.51
CA TYR A 247 4.99 7.98 -7.26
C TYR A 247 6.04 7.48 -8.26
N SER A 248 5.86 6.34 -8.88
CA SER A 248 6.78 5.62 -9.76
C SER A 248 7.38 6.42 -10.95
N GLY A 249 7.40 7.74 -10.88
CA GLY A 249 8.12 8.66 -11.76
C GLY A 249 9.59 8.91 -11.40
N GLY A 250 10.09 8.35 -10.38
CA GLY A 250 11.40 7.84 -10.12
C GLY A 250 12.60 8.70 -9.76
N LEU A 251 12.71 9.97 -9.98
CA LEU A 251 13.95 10.70 -9.65
C LEU A 251 14.18 10.93 -8.14
N TYR A 252 13.11 10.86 -7.32
CA TYR A 252 13.14 11.13 -5.88
C TYR A 252 13.13 9.89 -5.00
N ILE A 253 12.85 8.72 -5.57
CA ILE A 253 12.75 7.45 -4.83
C ILE A 253 13.96 7.19 -3.89
N PRO A 254 15.23 7.34 -4.33
CA PRO A 254 16.38 7.06 -3.46
C PRO A 254 16.44 7.93 -2.23
N THR A 255 16.24 9.23 -2.40
CA THR A 255 16.34 10.22 -1.33
C THR A 255 15.19 10.05 -0.34
N ASP A 256 14.00 9.76 -0.84
CA ASP A 256 12.81 9.63 -0.01
C ASP A 256 12.85 8.34 0.82
N ILE A 257 13.25 7.21 0.23
CA ILE A 257 13.42 5.95 0.96
C ILE A 257 14.48 6.08 2.05
N TYR A 258 15.63 6.63 1.72
CA TYR A 258 16.72 6.81 2.68
C TYR A 258 16.32 7.75 3.81
N THR A 259 15.67 8.86 3.48
CA THR A 259 15.22 9.85 4.44
C THR A 259 14.12 9.27 5.33
N LEU A 260 13.17 8.54 4.74
CA LEU A 260 12.11 7.87 5.46
C LEU A 260 12.69 6.83 6.43
N TYR A 261 13.57 5.95 5.96
CA TYR A 261 14.22 4.96 6.80
C TYR A 261 14.94 5.57 8.00
N LYS A 262 15.70 6.66 7.80
CA LYS A 262 16.37 7.37 8.90
C LYS A 262 15.40 8.00 9.88
N ARG A 263 14.35 8.67 9.40
CA ARG A 263 13.43 9.44 10.24
C ARG A 263 12.37 8.58 10.89
N SER A 264 11.98 7.47 10.26
CA SER A 264 11.06 6.50 10.83
C SER A 264 11.67 5.67 11.96
N LYS A 265 12.96 5.86 12.26
CA LYS A 265 13.68 5.04 13.25
C LYS A 265 13.53 3.54 12.97
N ALA A 266 13.52 3.17 11.70
CA ALA A 266 13.32 1.81 11.21
C ALA A 266 11.95 1.18 11.58
N LEU A 267 10.91 2.00 11.83
CA LEU A 267 9.55 1.47 11.98
C LEU A 267 9.08 0.82 10.67
N PRO A 268 8.27 -0.23 10.76
CA PRO A 268 7.70 -0.88 9.59
C PRO A 268 6.93 0.10 8.70
N THR A 269 7.22 0.05 7.41
CA THR A 269 6.49 0.83 6.40
C THR A 269 5.72 -0.08 5.46
N CYS A 270 4.60 0.41 4.96
CA CYS A 270 3.75 -0.28 4.01
C CYS A 270 3.92 0.33 2.62
N THR A 271 4.45 -0.45 1.68
CA THR A 271 4.49 -0.04 0.28
C THR A 271 3.12 -0.25 -0.35
N ILE A 272 2.59 0.80 -0.97
CA ILE A 272 1.32 0.73 -1.69
C ILE A 272 1.59 0.24 -3.12
N TYR A 273 1.15 -0.98 -3.44
CA TYR A 273 1.04 -1.44 -4.83
C TYR A 273 -0.18 -0.80 -5.51
N SER A 274 -1.29 -0.76 -4.80
CA SER A 274 -2.52 -0.04 -5.14
C SER A 274 -3.34 0.22 -3.87
N SER A 275 -4.19 1.22 -3.93
CA SER A 275 -5.23 1.54 -2.93
C SER A 275 -6.48 2.03 -3.64
N HIS A 276 -7.55 2.24 -2.88
CA HIS A 276 -8.77 2.86 -3.40
C HIS A 276 -8.55 4.30 -3.93
N ASP A 277 -7.44 4.96 -3.56
CA ASP A 277 -7.07 6.31 -4.01
C ASP A 277 -6.17 6.34 -5.25
N THR A 278 -5.68 5.18 -5.71
CA THR A 278 -4.72 5.11 -6.80
C THR A 278 -5.33 4.53 -8.08
N LEU A 279 -4.68 4.74 -9.22
CA LEU A 279 -4.99 3.95 -10.41
C LEU A 279 -4.80 2.45 -10.11
N MET A 280 -5.72 1.64 -10.60
CA MET A 280 -5.54 0.18 -10.55
C MET A 280 -4.29 -0.22 -11.33
N PRO A 281 -3.55 -1.25 -10.87
CA PRO A 281 -2.33 -1.70 -11.52
C PRO A 281 -2.49 -2.04 -13.00
N ALA A 282 -3.65 -2.58 -13.39
CA ALA A 282 -3.96 -2.90 -14.77
C ALA A 282 -3.98 -1.65 -15.66
N MET A 283 -4.67 -0.60 -15.25
CA MET A 283 -4.72 0.66 -15.99
C MET A 283 -3.34 1.33 -16.02
N LYS A 284 -2.63 1.36 -14.89
CA LYS A 284 -1.29 1.93 -14.80
C LYS A 284 -0.30 1.21 -15.72
N SER A 285 -0.34 -0.11 -15.75
CA SER A 285 0.53 -0.93 -16.59
C SER A 285 0.20 -0.76 -18.09
N TYR A 286 -1.09 -0.76 -18.43
CA TYR A 286 -1.56 -0.49 -19.79
C TYR A 286 -1.15 0.91 -20.28
N ALA A 287 -1.34 1.93 -19.45
CA ALA A 287 -0.93 3.30 -19.74
C ALA A 287 0.58 3.38 -20.04
N ARG A 288 1.40 2.68 -19.28
CA ARG A 288 2.85 2.63 -19.51
C ARG A 288 3.23 1.93 -20.82
N LEU A 289 2.48 0.93 -21.28
CA LEU A 289 2.70 0.35 -22.60
C LEU A 289 2.41 1.35 -23.71
N ARG A 290 1.53 2.30 -23.48
CA ARG A 290 1.16 3.41 -24.37
C ARG A 290 1.80 4.74 -23.98
N SER A 291 3.02 4.71 -23.44
CA SER A 291 3.69 5.86 -22.82
C SER A 291 3.78 7.11 -23.72
N ASN A 292 3.89 6.94 -25.03
CA ASN A 292 3.91 8.06 -25.97
C ASN A 292 2.57 8.83 -25.99
N GLU A 293 1.46 8.15 -25.70
CA GLU A 293 0.13 8.72 -25.75
C GLU A 293 -0.30 9.38 -24.44
N ILE A 294 0.39 9.02 -23.34
CA ILE A 294 0.08 9.53 -22.00
C ILE A 294 1.13 10.53 -21.49
N LYS A 295 2.10 10.90 -22.35
CA LYS A 295 3.17 11.80 -21.95
C LYS A 295 2.61 13.13 -21.44
N GLY A 296 2.92 13.46 -20.18
CA GLY A 296 2.45 14.69 -19.52
C GLY A 296 1.04 14.62 -18.95
N LEU A 297 0.33 13.47 -19.07
CA LEU A 297 -0.97 13.29 -18.46
C LEU A 297 -0.83 12.90 -16.99
N ASN A 298 -1.67 13.47 -16.14
CA ASN A 298 -1.88 13.01 -14.76
C ASN A 298 -2.85 11.83 -14.74
N ASP A 299 -3.03 11.23 -13.55
CA ASP A 299 -3.87 10.04 -13.38
C ASP A 299 -5.33 10.26 -13.80
N LYS A 300 -5.89 11.45 -13.57
CA LYS A 300 -7.27 11.78 -13.99
C LYS A 300 -7.41 11.90 -15.50
N ALA A 301 -6.42 12.49 -16.14
CA ALA A 301 -6.38 12.56 -17.61
C ALA A 301 -6.21 11.17 -18.26
N ILE A 302 -5.45 10.27 -17.62
CA ILE A 302 -5.34 8.87 -18.04
C ILE A 302 -6.69 8.15 -17.93
N VAL A 303 -7.40 8.30 -16.80
CA VAL A 303 -8.75 7.74 -16.63
C VAL A 303 -9.68 8.29 -17.71
N ARG A 304 -9.75 9.61 -17.89
CA ARG A 304 -10.58 10.26 -18.90
C ARG A 304 -10.29 9.72 -20.30
N LYS A 305 -9.02 9.58 -20.66
CA LYS A 305 -8.62 9.04 -21.96
C LYS A 305 -9.11 7.63 -22.18
N PHE A 306 -8.80 6.72 -21.27
CA PHE A 306 -9.08 5.31 -21.49
C PHE A 306 -10.53 4.91 -21.17
N VAL A 307 -11.10 5.42 -20.08
CA VAL A 307 -12.45 5.03 -19.67
C VAL A 307 -13.52 5.85 -20.40
N GLU A 308 -13.37 7.18 -20.47
CA GLU A 308 -14.43 8.02 -21.03
C GLU A 308 -14.38 8.08 -22.57
N TYR A 309 -13.19 8.26 -23.16
CA TYR A 309 -13.04 8.39 -24.61
C TYR A 309 -12.89 7.05 -25.31
N GLU A 310 -12.03 6.16 -24.84
CA GLU A 310 -11.81 4.85 -25.47
C GLU A 310 -12.80 3.78 -24.96
N LYS A 311 -13.61 4.09 -23.93
CA LYS A 311 -14.62 3.21 -23.34
C LYS A 311 -14.06 1.89 -22.79
N LEU A 312 -12.81 1.88 -22.35
CA LEU A 312 -12.17 0.71 -21.77
C LEU A 312 -12.55 0.59 -20.29
N ASN A 313 -13.18 -0.52 -19.93
CA ASN A 313 -13.56 -0.81 -18.53
C ASN A 313 -13.07 -2.18 -18.05
N SER A 314 -12.43 -2.95 -18.90
CA SER A 314 -11.86 -4.26 -18.58
C SER A 314 -10.66 -4.56 -19.48
N LEU A 315 -9.69 -5.31 -18.95
CA LEU A 315 -8.58 -5.85 -19.75
C LEU A 315 -9.07 -6.82 -20.84
N ASN A 316 -10.27 -7.41 -20.70
CA ASN A 316 -10.84 -8.26 -21.74
C ASN A 316 -11.16 -7.51 -23.04
N MET A 317 -11.30 -6.19 -22.98
CA MET A 317 -11.53 -5.34 -24.16
C MET A 317 -10.24 -4.99 -24.91
N ILE A 318 -9.09 -5.37 -24.37
CA ILE A 318 -7.77 -5.06 -24.93
C ILE A 318 -7.27 -6.26 -25.75
N GLU A 319 -6.60 -5.99 -26.86
CA GLU A 319 -5.99 -7.01 -27.72
C GLU A 319 -5.16 -8.00 -26.89
N PRO A 320 -5.25 -9.32 -27.17
CA PRO A 320 -4.65 -10.37 -26.34
C PRO A 320 -3.16 -10.18 -26.05
N GLU A 321 -2.36 -9.78 -27.05
CA GLU A 321 -0.92 -9.55 -26.88
C GLU A 321 -0.62 -8.37 -25.94
N VAL A 322 -1.37 -7.28 -26.09
CA VAL A 322 -1.24 -6.09 -25.22
C VAL A 322 -1.72 -6.40 -23.82
N ARG A 323 -2.82 -7.14 -23.69
CA ARG A 323 -3.32 -7.61 -22.39
C ARG A 323 -2.28 -8.48 -21.68
N LYS A 324 -1.67 -9.45 -22.37
CA LYS A 324 -0.59 -10.27 -21.83
C LYS A 324 0.58 -9.42 -21.37
N ALA A 325 1.04 -8.48 -22.20
CA ALA A 325 2.11 -7.56 -21.80
C ALA A 325 1.74 -6.70 -20.58
N THR A 326 0.48 -6.29 -20.47
CA THR A 326 -0.04 -5.55 -19.30
C THR A 326 0.06 -6.40 -18.04
N VAL A 327 -0.39 -7.67 -18.09
CA VAL A 327 -0.31 -8.58 -16.94
C VAL A 327 1.13 -8.85 -16.54
N GLU A 328 2.04 -9.06 -17.50
CA GLU A 328 3.47 -9.23 -17.18
C GLU A 328 4.07 -7.99 -16.50
N MET A 329 3.67 -6.79 -16.91
CA MET A 329 4.10 -5.55 -16.24
C MET A 329 3.52 -5.43 -14.84
N MET A 330 2.25 -5.84 -14.62
CA MET A 330 1.65 -5.91 -13.29
C MET A 330 2.42 -6.85 -12.35
N LYS A 331 2.83 -8.03 -12.83
CA LYS A 331 3.66 -8.98 -12.09
C LYS A 331 4.99 -8.36 -11.65
N GLN A 332 5.68 -7.69 -12.59
CA GLN A 332 6.93 -7.01 -12.29
C GLN A 332 6.76 -5.92 -11.23
N ASP A 333 5.73 -5.11 -11.38
CA ASP A 333 5.42 -4.02 -10.46
C ASP A 333 5.05 -4.55 -9.07
N PHE A 334 4.29 -5.66 -9.01
CA PHE A 334 3.98 -6.30 -7.73
C PHE A 334 5.22 -6.84 -7.03
N ALA A 335 6.11 -7.53 -7.74
CA ALA A 335 7.35 -8.04 -7.17
C ALA A 335 8.22 -6.91 -6.58
N LEU A 336 8.36 -5.81 -7.32
CA LEU A 336 9.08 -4.64 -6.84
C LEU A 336 8.42 -4.03 -5.58
N ALA A 337 7.10 -3.87 -5.57
CA ALA A 337 6.38 -3.30 -4.43
C ALA A 337 6.41 -4.22 -3.19
N ALA A 338 6.12 -5.51 -3.38
CA ALA A 338 5.98 -6.46 -2.28
C ALA A 338 7.28 -6.70 -1.50
N LEU A 339 8.43 -6.61 -2.18
CA LEU A 339 9.73 -6.92 -1.59
C LEU A 339 10.50 -5.68 -1.12
N MET A 340 9.97 -4.46 -1.36
CA MET A 340 10.64 -3.20 -1.05
C MET A 340 10.68 -2.93 0.46
N SER A 341 9.54 -2.96 1.11
CA SER A 341 9.38 -2.67 2.53
C SER A 341 9.03 -3.91 3.34
N SER A 342 8.94 -3.78 4.66
CA SER A 342 8.44 -4.85 5.52
C SER A 342 7.02 -5.24 5.15
N ASP A 343 6.20 -4.27 4.79
CA ASP A 343 4.78 -4.47 4.50
C ASP A 343 4.45 -4.08 3.05
N VAL A 344 3.34 -4.64 2.55
CA VAL A 344 2.76 -4.27 1.25
C VAL A 344 1.25 -4.25 1.32
N MET A 345 0.63 -3.31 0.62
CA MET A 345 -0.82 -3.19 0.47
C MET A 345 -1.22 -3.19 -1.00
N PHE A 346 -2.33 -3.84 -1.28
CA PHE A 346 -3.01 -3.73 -2.57
C PHE A 346 -4.53 -3.61 -2.37
N ALA A 347 -5.17 -2.89 -3.28
CA ALA A 347 -6.62 -2.77 -3.31
C ALA A 347 -7.27 -4.05 -3.83
N ALA A 348 -8.41 -4.42 -3.26
CA ALA A 348 -9.25 -5.53 -3.72
C ALA A 348 -9.50 -5.44 -5.22
N GLY A 349 -9.34 -6.56 -5.94
CA GLY A 349 -9.47 -6.62 -7.38
C GLY A 349 -8.17 -6.38 -8.17
N SER A 350 -7.11 -5.88 -7.52
CA SER A 350 -5.80 -5.74 -8.18
C SER A 350 -5.25 -7.09 -8.63
N GLU A 351 -5.44 -8.13 -7.82
CA GLU A 351 -5.06 -9.52 -8.12
C GLU A 351 -5.91 -10.12 -9.23
N LYS A 352 -7.10 -9.58 -9.46
CA LYS A 352 -7.99 -9.98 -10.56
C LYS A 352 -7.78 -9.15 -11.83
N GLY A 353 -6.86 -8.20 -11.82
CA GLY A 353 -6.61 -7.34 -12.98
C GLY A 353 -7.77 -6.40 -13.31
N ILE A 354 -8.52 -5.94 -12.31
CA ILE A 354 -9.56 -4.93 -12.51
C ILE A 354 -8.91 -3.67 -13.08
N PHE A 355 -9.50 -3.16 -14.17
CA PHE A 355 -8.92 -2.07 -14.95
C PHE A 355 -9.27 -0.70 -14.40
N GLU A 356 -10.54 -0.48 -14.06
CA GLU A 356 -11.02 0.80 -13.57
C GLU A 356 -10.55 1.08 -12.14
N ARG A 357 -10.34 2.35 -11.83
CA ARG A 357 -10.09 2.79 -10.46
C ARG A 357 -11.29 2.42 -9.58
N ILE A 358 -11.01 2.00 -8.36
CA ILE A 358 -12.03 1.85 -7.33
C ILE A 358 -12.56 3.23 -6.98
N ASP A 359 -13.86 3.41 -7.17
CA ASP A 359 -14.58 4.60 -6.72
C ASP A 359 -15.45 4.17 -5.53
N VAL A 360 -15.06 4.64 -4.33
CA VAL A 360 -15.79 4.31 -3.09
C VAL A 360 -17.23 4.83 -3.05
N LEU A 361 -17.62 5.64 -4.04
CA LEU A 361 -18.99 6.15 -4.21
C LEU A 361 -19.79 5.32 -5.22
N LYS A 362 -19.17 4.92 -6.32
CA LYS A 362 -19.86 4.44 -7.52
C LYS A 362 -19.56 3.00 -7.88
N SER A 363 -18.37 2.50 -7.51
CA SER A 363 -18.01 1.11 -7.81
C SER A 363 -18.85 0.15 -6.97
N GLY A 364 -19.21 -0.98 -7.59
CA GLY A 364 -20.05 -2.00 -6.96
C GLY A 364 -19.67 -3.41 -7.43
N PRO A 365 -20.51 -4.39 -7.16
CA PRO A 365 -20.26 -5.79 -7.54
C PRO A 365 -20.07 -5.98 -9.05
N ALA A 366 -20.69 -5.16 -9.88
CA ALA A 366 -20.55 -5.23 -11.33
C ALA A 366 -19.14 -4.85 -11.79
N GLU A 367 -18.54 -3.80 -11.19
CA GLU A 367 -17.17 -3.39 -11.45
C GLU A 367 -16.20 -4.43 -10.93
N PHE A 368 -16.45 -4.98 -9.74
CA PHE A 368 -15.62 -6.03 -9.13
C PHE A 368 -15.63 -7.33 -9.95
N ALA A 369 -16.72 -7.62 -10.67
CA ALA A 369 -16.83 -8.77 -11.56
C ALA A 369 -16.06 -8.63 -12.89
N ARG A 370 -15.51 -7.44 -13.22
CA ARG A 370 -14.78 -7.18 -14.48
C ARG A 370 -13.32 -7.67 -14.46
N GLY A 371 -12.93 -8.43 -13.45
CA GLY A 371 -11.63 -9.09 -13.40
C GLY A 371 -11.41 -10.06 -14.56
N ILE A 372 -10.16 -10.39 -14.82
CA ILE A 372 -9.76 -11.31 -15.87
C ILE A 372 -9.27 -12.64 -15.27
N ASP A 373 -9.45 -13.71 -16.04
CA ASP A 373 -8.75 -14.95 -15.77
C ASP A 373 -7.30 -14.82 -16.24
N SER A 374 -6.36 -14.92 -15.29
CA SER A 374 -4.94 -14.83 -15.56
C SER A 374 -4.15 -15.55 -14.47
N ASP A 375 -2.86 -15.75 -14.72
CA ASP A 375 -1.93 -16.34 -13.75
C ASP A 375 -1.39 -15.33 -12.73
N LEU A 376 -1.89 -14.08 -12.73
CA LEU A 376 -1.48 -13.03 -11.81
C LEU A 376 -1.64 -13.40 -10.33
N PRO A 377 -2.79 -13.97 -9.86
CA PRO A 377 -2.94 -14.39 -8.47
C PRO A 377 -1.91 -15.46 -8.07
N ALA A 378 -1.68 -16.43 -8.94
CA ALA A 378 -0.69 -17.49 -8.70
C ALA A 378 0.73 -16.90 -8.59
N PHE A 379 1.09 -15.96 -9.45
CA PHE A 379 2.35 -15.24 -9.39
C PHE A 379 2.48 -14.40 -8.11
N MET A 380 1.44 -13.64 -7.74
CA MET A 380 1.42 -12.85 -6.51
C MET A 380 1.66 -13.75 -5.28
N LYS A 381 1.02 -14.92 -5.25
CA LYS A 381 1.22 -15.91 -4.20
C LYS A 381 2.68 -16.35 -4.08
N ILE A 382 3.36 -16.62 -5.20
CA ILE A 382 4.79 -16.99 -5.21
C ILE A 382 5.63 -15.85 -4.61
N ILE A 383 5.41 -14.62 -5.03
CA ILE A 383 6.15 -13.46 -4.48
C ILE A 383 5.91 -13.30 -2.98
N LEU A 384 4.68 -13.50 -2.51
CA LEU A 384 4.37 -13.43 -1.09
C LEU A 384 4.99 -14.59 -0.30
N GLN A 385 5.09 -15.79 -0.87
CA GLN A 385 5.83 -16.89 -0.28
C GLN A 385 7.32 -16.56 -0.15
N ILE A 386 7.95 -15.98 -1.17
CA ILE A 386 9.34 -15.49 -1.09
C ILE A 386 9.46 -14.43 0.01
N LYS A 387 8.53 -13.47 0.07
CA LYS A 387 8.49 -12.44 1.10
C LYS A 387 8.49 -13.04 2.51
N PHE A 388 7.66 -14.04 2.76
CA PHE A 388 7.53 -14.62 4.10
C PHE A 388 8.63 -15.64 4.43
N SER A 389 9.23 -16.30 3.44
CA SER A 389 10.29 -17.27 3.65
C SER A 389 11.63 -16.64 3.99
N ASP A 390 11.87 -15.39 3.57
CA ASP A 390 13.13 -14.68 3.81
C ASP A 390 12.92 -13.47 4.74
N ARG A 391 13.57 -13.51 5.91
CA ARG A 391 13.48 -12.45 6.93
C ARG A 391 13.87 -11.07 6.40
N LEU A 392 14.74 -11.01 5.39
CA LEU A 392 15.18 -9.77 4.77
C LEU A 392 13.98 -8.94 4.24
N PHE A 393 12.98 -9.60 3.65
CA PHE A 393 11.82 -8.93 3.09
C PHE A 393 10.77 -8.52 4.13
N ASN A 394 10.87 -9.06 5.34
CA ASN A 394 9.98 -8.76 6.47
C ASN A 394 10.54 -7.71 7.42
N ARG A 395 11.65 -7.06 7.05
CA ARG A 395 12.31 -6.01 7.83
C ARG A 395 12.50 -4.77 7.01
N GLU A 396 12.58 -3.65 7.71
CA GLU A 396 13.00 -2.40 7.08
C GLU A 396 14.50 -2.43 6.78
N GLY A 397 14.87 -1.65 5.77
CA GLY A 397 16.24 -1.51 5.33
C GLY A 397 16.44 -0.33 4.40
N THR A 398 17.69 -0.06 4.06
CA THR A 398 17.98 0.91 3.02
C THR A 398 17.69 0.30 1.65
N VAL A 399 17.05 1.07 0.77
CA VAL A 399 16.75 0.67 -0.60
C VAL A 399 17.47 1.62 -1.54
N ILE A 400 18.26 1.08 -2.46
CA ILE A 400 19.01 1.85 -3.46
C ILE A 400 18.50 1.43 -4.83
N PRO A 401 17.71 2.25 -5.50
CA PRO A 401 17.24 1.96 -6.82
C PRO A 401 18.35 2.08 -7.87
N PHE A 402 18.19 1.35 -8.96
CA PHE A 402 19.03 1.42 -10.14
C PHE A 402 18.20 1.23 -11.40
N GLY A 403 18.75 1.63 -12.55
CA GLY A 403 18.13 1.44 -13.86
C GLY A 403 17.07 2.48 -14.21
N GLU A 404 16.20 2.11 -15.13
CA GLU A 404 15.28 3.02 -15.78
C GLU A 404 13.88 2.99 -15.15
N TRP A 405 13.62 3.90 -14.22
CA TRP A 405 12.32 3.98 -13.53
C TRP A 405 11.28 4.85 -14.22
N LYS A 406 11.68 5.67 -15.19
CA LYS A 406 10.74 6.52 -15.95
C LYS A 406 9.77 5.67 -16.77
N ALA A 407 8.51 6.09 -16.82
CA ALA A 407 7.44 5.36 -17.48
C ALA A 407 7.70 5.11 -18.99
N ASP A 408 8.37 6.04 -19.65
CA ASP A 408 8.69 6.01 -21.10
C ASP A 408 9.96 5.20 -21.44
N LYS A 409 10.71 4.71 -20.42
CA LYS A 409 11.94 3.95 -20.63
C LYS A 409 11.70 2.45 -20.50
N ARG A 410 12.37 1.71 -21.39
CA ARG A 410 12.39 0.25 -21.40
C ARG A 410 13.80 -0.24 -21.07
N GLY A 411 13.91 -1.21 -20.17
CA GLY A 411 15.20 -1.76 -19.78
C GLY A 411 15.15 -2.42 -18.42
N ILE A 412 16.32 -2.56 -17.80
CA ILE A 412 16.39 -3.08 -16.45
C ILE A 412 16.13 -1.96 -15.46
N ARG A 413 15.25 -2.23 -14.50
CA ARG A 413 15.06 -1.42 -13.30
C ARG A 413 14.98 -2.32 -12.08
N GLY A 414 15.30 -1.78 -10.94
CA GLY A 414 15.28 -2.53 -9.70
C GLY A 414 15.93 -1.79 -8.55
N TYR A 415 16.20 -2.49 -7.50
CA TYR A 415 16.87 -1.93 -6.32
C TYR A 415 17.68 -2.99 -5.60
N VAL A 416 18.60 -2.50 -4.77
CA VAL A 416 19.27 -3.29 -3.74
C VAL A 416 18.71 -2.86 -2.40
N LYS A 417 18.12 -3.81 -1.67
CA LYS A 417 17.71 -3.65 -0.27
C LYS A 417 18.83 -4.17 0.63
N SER A 418 19.12 -3.42 1.70
CA SER A 418 20.12 -3.83 2.69
C SER A 418 19.57 -3.63 4.09
N THR A 419 19.63 -4.67 4.92
CA THR A 419 19.23 -4.60 6.33
C THR A 419 20.38 -4.11 7.20
N PRO A 420 20.09 -3.61 8.43
CA PRO A 420 21.13 -3.24 9.39
C PRO A 420 22.09 -4.36 9.74
N GLU A 421 21.64 -5.61 9.66
CA GLU A 421 22.43 -6.82 9.94
C GLU A 421 23.35 -7.24 8.79
N GLY A 422 23.40 -6.44 7.71
CA GLY A 422 24.29 -6.69 6.58
C GLY A 422 23.76 -7.67 5.53
N GLN A 423 22.50 -8.12 5.64
CA GLN A 423 21.88 -8.92 4.59
C GLN A 423 21.50 -8.02 3.40
N HIS A 424 21.58 -8.57 2.19
CA HIS A 424 21.28 -7.83 0.97
C HIS A 424 20.33 -8.62 0.09
N ALA A 425 19.40 -7.92 -0.57
CA ALA A 425 18.64 -8.44 -1.68
C ALA A 425 18.77 -7.53 -2.90
N LEU A 426 18.84 -8.13 -4.06
CA LEU A 426 18.74 -7.46 -5.35
C LEU A 426 17.44 -7.92 -6.00
N ILE A 427 16.59 -6.98 -6.33
CA ILE A 427 15.37 -7.22 -7.09
C ILE A 427 15.48 -6.44 -8.39
N ALA A 428 15.43 -7.14 -9.51
CA ALA A 428 15.55 -6.56 -10.83
C ALA A 428 14.47 -7.09 -11.76
N VAL A 429 13.94 -6.23 -12.60
CA VAL A 429 13.00 -6.59 -13.66
C VAL A 429 13.49 -6.03 -14.99
N ASN A 430 13.35 -6.81 -16.05
CA ASN A 430 13.55 -6.31 -17.41
C ASN A 430 12.17 -6.02 -18.02
N ASN A 431 11.82 -4.73 -18.12
CA ASN A 431 10.54 -4.30 -18.67
C ASN A 431 10.58 -4.07 -20.20
N SER A 432 11.64 -4.53 -20.87
CA SER A 432 11.64 -4.63 -22.34
C SER A 432 10.63 -5.69 -22.79
N SER A 433 9.98 -5.47 -23.91
CA SER A 433 9.05 -6.45 -24.50
C SER A 433 9.76 -7.52 -25.34
N SER A 434 11.00 -7.29 -25.75
CA SER A 434 11.67 -8.17 -26.74
C SER A 434 13.18 -8.36 -26.53
N GLU A 435 13.82 -7.51 -25.72
CA GLU A 435 15.27 -7.51 -25.61
C GLU A 435 15.78 -8.11 -24.30
N THR A 436 16.69 -9.04 -24.39
CA THR A 436 17.52 -9.48 -23.24
C THR A 436 18.47 -8.35 -22.87
N LYS A 437 18.57 -8.05 -21.59
CA LYS A 437 19.47 -7.00 -21.05
C LYS A 437 20.44 -7.61 -20.06
N THR A 438 21.68 -7.11 -20.07
CA THR A 438 22.71 -7.54 -19.12
C THR A 438 22.69 -6.68 -17.87
N LEU A 439 22.50 -7.31 -16.72
CA LEU A 439 22.60 -6.71 -15.39
C LEU A 439 23.98 -7.01 -14.79
N ARG A 440 24.75 -5.95 -14.49
CA ARG A 440 25.98 -6.09 -13.69
C ARG A 440 25.64 -6.10 -12.22
N LEU A 441 26.12 -7.12 -11.51
CA LEU A 441 25.84 -7.26 -10.10
C LEU A 441 26.72 -6.32 -9.24
N PRO A 442 26.16 -5.73 -8.17
CA PRO A 442 26.94 -4.92 -7.23
C PRO A 442 28.02 -5.76 -6.54
N LYS A 443 29.23 -5.20 -6.36
CA LYS A 443 30.39 -5.91 -5.74
C LYS A 443 30.06 -6.52 -4.38
N ARG A 444 29.19 -5.88 -3.58
CA ARG A 444 28.74 -6.39 -2.28
C ARG A 444 27.97 -7.70 -2.37
N MET A 445 27.17 -7.89 -3.45
CA MET A 445 26.47 -9.15 -3.68
C MET A 445 27.43 -10.28 -4.06
N LEU A 446 28.50 -9.94 -4.79
CA LEU A 446 29.53 -10.90 -5.20
C LEU A 446 30.40 -11.42 -4.03
N LYS A 447 30.43 -10.69 -2.92
CA LYS A 447 31.22 -11.03 -1.72
C LYS A 447 30.42 -11.78 -0.66
N SER A 448 29.11 -12.00 -0.89
CA SER A 448 28.25 -12.69 0.07
C SER A 448 28.55 -14.18 0.11
N ALA A 449 28.57 -14.75 1.30
CA ALA A 449 28.97 -16.17 1.51
C ALA A 449 27.97 -17.15 0.88
N ILE A 450 26.68 -16.82 0.88
CA ILE A 450 25.62 -17.65 0.30
C ILE A 450 24.62 -16.72 -0.39
N CYS A 451 24.29 -17.02 -1.64
CA CYS A 451 23.27 -16.33 -2.40
C CYS A 451 22.18 -17.31 -2.84
N ARG A 452 20.93 -16.88 -2.76
CA ARG A 452 19.80 -17.61 -3.32
C ARG A 452 19.22 -16.82 -4.47
N ILE A 453 19.04 -17.50 -5.61
CA ILE A 453 18.41 -16.91 -6.79
C ILE A 453 16.98 -17.43 -6.86
N HIS A 454 16.03 -16.52 -6.93
CA HIS A 454 14.62 -16.82 -7.10
C HIS A 454 14.19 -16.33 -8.48
N LEU A 455 13.69 -17.23 -9.30
CA LEU A 455 13.08 -16.92 -10.60
C LEU A 455 11.59 -17.19 -10.47
N PRO A 456 10.74 -16.15 -10.34
CA PRO A 456 9.30 -16.33 -10.27
C PRO A 456 8.79 -17.02 -11.55
N GLY A 457 8.14 -18.19 -11.38
CA GLY A 457 7.73 -19.06 -12.50
C GLY A 457 8.71 -20.18 -12.84
N GLY A 458 9.85 -20.27 -12.11
CA GLY A 458 10.83 -21.35 -12.20
C GLY A 458 11.13 -21.98 -10.84
N ASN A 459 12.00 -22.99 -10.84
CA ASN A 459 12.46 -23.59 -9.58
C ASN A 459 13.31 -22.59 -8.79
N ILE A 460 13.20 -22.63 -7.47
CA ILE A 460 14.15 -21.97 -6.57
C ILE A 460 15.52 -22.59 -6.85
N GLU A 461 16.45 -21.80 -7.35
CA GLU A 461 17.79 -22.30 -7.58
C GLU A 461 18.51 -22.57 -6.26
N THR A 462 19.36 -23.58 -6.28
CA THR A 462 20.19 -23.98 -5.13
C THR A 462 21.06 -22.82 -4.65
N PRO A 463 21.30 -22.69 -3.34
CA PRO A 463 22.24 -21.71 -2.82
C PRO A 463 23.58 -21.83 -3.55
N THR A 464 24.12 -20.71 -3.99
CA THR A 464 25.42 -20.63 -4.65
C THR A 464 26.37 -19.77 -3.83
N THR A 465 27.64 -20.19 -3.78
CA THR A 465 28.74 -19.45 -3.13
C THR A 465 29.43 -18.48 -4.07
N SER A 466 29.11 -18.53 -5.37
CA SER A 466 29.66 -17.58 -6.35
C SER A 466 28.61 -17.12 -7.33
N LEU A 467 28.46 -15.81 -7.43
CA LEU A 467 27.63 -15.17 -8.43
C LEU A 467 28.50 -14.69 -9.61
N PRO A 468 28.02 -14.77 -10.84
CA PRO A 468 28.71 -14.16 -11.98
C PRO A 468 28.74 -12.62 -11.83
N ALA A 469 29.71 -11.97 -12.43
CA ALA A 469 29.81 -10.51 -12.40
C ALA A 469 28.61 -9.83 -13.10
N SER A 470 27.94 -10.53 -13.99
CA SER A 470 26.75 -10.07 -14.71
C SER A 470 25.81 -11.24 -15.02
N ILE A 471 24.51 -10.92 -15.11
CA ILE A 471 23.45 -11.86 -15.46
C ILE A 471 22.66 -11.27 -16.66
N ASN A 472 22.39 -12.11 -17.64
CA ASN A 472 21.48 -11.76 -18.73
C ASN A 472 20.06 -12.01 -18.25
N LEU A 473 19.24 -10.98 -18.33
CA LEU A 473 17.83 -11.01 -17.95
C LEU A 473 16.97 -10.82 -19.21
N ASP A 474 16.28 -11.88 -19.59
CA ASP A 474 15.40 -11.87 -20.74
C ASP A 474 14.24 -10.88 -20.59
N ALA A 475 13.65 -10.51 -21.73
CA ALA A 475 12.48 -9.64 -21.78
C ALA A 475 11.36 -10.16 -20.86
N GLY A 476 10.75 -9.28 -20.09
CA GLY A 476 9.67 -9.62 -19.18
C GLY A 476 10.07 -10.32 -17.88
N LYS A 477 11.32 -10.73 -17.73
CA LYS A 477 11.75 -11.55 -16.58
C LYS A 477 12.06 -10.73 -15.33
N ILE A 478 11.95 -11.41 -14.20
CA ILE A 478 12.21 -10.90 -12.85
C ILE A 478 13.34 -11.74 -12.24
N LEU A 479 14.27 -11.05 -11.59
CA LEU A 479 15.39 -11.66 -10.87
C LEU A 479 15.36 -11.19 -9.43
N ILE A 480 15.39 -12.12 -8.50
CA ILE A 480 15.51 -11.86 -7.07
C ILE A 480 16.70 -12.63 -6.57
N ILE A 481 17.67 -11.95 -6.00
CA ILE A 481 18.84 -12.55 -5.36
C ILE A 481 18.86 -12.09 -3.91
N THR A 482 18.92 -13.03 -2.98
CA THR A 482 19.15 -12.75 -1.55
C THR A 482 20.51 -13.25 -1.12
N SER A 483 21.20 -12.50 -0.26
CA SER A 483 22.46 -12.89 0.33
C SER A 483 22.30 -13.06 1.84
N GLU A 484 22.83 -14.14 2.39
CA GLU A 484 23.06 -14.22 3.83
C GLU A 484 24.24 -13.29 4.16
N GLY A 485 24.14 -12.54 5.26
CA GLY A 485 25.17 -11.58 5.67
C GLY A 485 26.54 -12.27 5.76
N ALA A 486 27.61 -11.51 5.51
CA ALA A 486 28.97 -12.02 5.70
C ALA A 486 29.06 -12.58 7.12
N LEU A 487 29.44 -13.84 7.21
CA LEU A 487 29.99 -14.38 8.46
C LEU A 487 31.18 -13.49 8.84
N GLU A 488 31.13 -12.87 10.01
CA GLU A 488 32.22 -12.08 10.58
C GLU A 488 33.53 -12.88 10.60
#